data_ddbebe5da7695e97a8e5aa228905e7d6
#
_entry.id   ddbebe5da7695e97a8e5aa228905e7d6
#
_cell.length_a   1.000
_cell.length_b   1.000
_cell.length_c   1.000
_cell.angle_alpha   90.00
_cell.angle_beta   90.00
_cell.angle_gamma   90.00
#
_symmetry.space_group_name_H-M   'P 1'
#
loop_
_entity.id
_entity.type
_entity.pdbx_description
1 polymer ?
#
loop_
_entity_poly.entity_id
_entity_poly.type
_entity_poly.pdbx_seq_one_letter_code
_entity_poly.pdbx_strand_id
1 'polypeptide(L)'
;QQGSGIVDTAAAVSTDLYVTGENGYPSVTLGNVGDQFTFKVTVHNISDTDRTLKMVVNTNTDEVQDGKFTLRPRKLTETVWPEVTVKAHSSQTVTVKVDARKFADQLSKQMPNGYFLEGFVRFVDPADDGDVVSLAFMGFRGEFQNLPAVEKPIYNLVREGKDGFYTEVDKENPAVNYSNDATYLATLQNDLLVSQGQRQGRRITVLGIEQNAEGKHVLQLDEKGNVRIA
;
A
#
# COMPACT_ATOMS: atom_id res chain seq x y z
N GLN A 1 7.05 -0.53 -2.15
CA GLN A 1 7.82 -1.64 -1.59
C GLN A 1 7.81 -2.85 -2.51
N GLN A 2 8.79 -3.74 -2.37
CA GLN A 2 9.07 -4.79 -3.35
C GLN A 2 8.43 -6.15 -2.98
N GLY A 3 7.39 -6.16 -2.15
CA GLY A 3 6.71 -7.38 -1.71
C GLY A 3 7.56 -8.23 -0.75
N SER A 4 7.32 -9.54 -0.73
CA SER A 4 7.91 -10.48 0.24
C SER A 4 9.31 -10.97 -0.14
N GLY A 5 9.90 -10.50 -1.23
CA GLY A 5 11.23 -10.91 -1.69
C GLY A 5 11.20 -11.77 -2.96
N ILE A 6 12.36 -12.35 -3.27
CA ILE A 6 12.54 -13.23 -4.41
C ILE A 6 12.11 -14.66 -4.01
N VAL A 7 11.46 -15.36 -4.93
CA VAL A 7 11.04 -16.75 -4.70
C VAL A 7 12.27 -17.65 -4.61
N ASP A 8 12.44 -18.32 -3.48
CA ASP A 8 13.36 -19.43 -3.30
C ASP A 8 12.61 -20.74 -3.59
N THR A 9 12.79 -21.27 -4.78
CA THR A 9 12.10 -22.49 -5.21
C THR A 9 12.56 -23.72 -4.44
N ALA A 10 13.82 -23.79 -4.02
CA ALA A 10 14.32 -24.90 -3.24
C ALA A 10 13.70 -24.92 -1.84
N ALA A 11 13.68 -23.78 -1.17
CA ALA A 11 13.02 -23.64 0.12
C ALA A 11 11.50 -23.90 0.00
N ALA A 12 10.84 -23.39 -1.05
CA ALA A 12 9.41 -23.57 -1.25
C ALA A 12 9.00 -25.05 -1.43
N VAL A 13 9.86 -25.86 -2.06
CA VAL A 13 9.59 -27.29 -2.27
C VAL A 13 9.92 -28.13 -1.04
N SER A 14 10.89 -27.69 -0.23
CA SER A 14 11.37 -28.45 0.94
C SER A 14 10.70 -28.04 2.24
N THR A 15 9.96 -26.91 2.28
CA THR A 15 9.30 -26.49 3.52
C THR A 15 8.12 -27.38 3.87
N ASP A 16 8.03 -27.72 5.12
CA ASP A 16 6.94 -28.47 5.73
C ASP A 16 5.98 -27.56 6.56
N LEU A 17 6.21 -26.26 6.47
CA LEU A 17 5.42 -25.22 7.13
C LEU A 17 4.95 -24.19 6.11
N TYR A 18 3.74 -23.68 6.33
CA TYR A 18 3.25 -22.49 5.64
C TYR A 18 2.35 -21.65 6.56
N VAL A 19 2.12 -20.40 6.20
CA VAL A 19 1.33 -19.48 7.02
C VAL A 19 0.28 -18.77 6.17
N THR A 20 -0.91 -18.59 6.74
CA THR A 20 -2.03 -17.90 6.09
C THR A 20 -2.66 -16.87 7.02
N GLY A 21 -3.26 -15.84 6.43
CA GLY A 21 -4.21 -14.96 7.11
C GLY A 21 -5.58 -15.61 7.27
N GLU A 22 -6.53 -14.89 7.88
CA GLU A 22 -7.91 -15.36 8.10
C GLU A 22 -8.67 -15.67 6.79
N ASN A 23 -8.27 -15.06 5.68
CA ASN A 23 -8.81 -15.30 4.35
C ASN A 23 -8.20 -16.50 3.61
N GLY A 24 -7.26 -17.21 4.24
CA GLY A 24 -6.55 -18.34 3.65
C GLY A 24 -5.40 -17.96 2.70
N TYR A 25 -5.13 -16.67 2.48
CA TYR A 25 -4.02 -16.20 1.65
C TYR A 25 -2.73 -15.99 2.47
N PRO A 26 -1.55 -16.05 1.83
CA PRO A 26 -0.26 -15.80 2.49
C PRO A 26 0.03 -14.30 2.68
N SER A 27 -1.00 -13.51 2.88
CA SER A 27 -0.93 -12.08 3.16
C SER A 27 -2.18 -11.60 3.88
N VAL A 28 -2.06 -10.50 4.64
CA VAL A 28 -3.18 -9.87 5.34
C VAL A 28 -3.34 -8.43 4.90
N THR A 29 -4.46 -8.13 4.27
CA THR A 29 -4.87 -6.77 3.93
C THR A 29 -5.95 -6.33 4.90
N LEU A 30 -5.65 -5.30 5.70
CA LEU A 30 -6.48 -4.89 6.83
C LEU A 30 -7.42 -3.71 6.50
N GLY A 31 -7.28 -3.10 5.32
CA GLY A 31 -8.03 -1.88 4.99
C GLY A 31 -7.63 -0.71 5.90
N ASN A 32 -8.60 0.08 6.35
CA ASN A 32 -8.34 1.15 7.30
C ASN A 32 -8.08 0.59 8.72
N VAL A 33 -7.03 1.08 9.35
CA VAL A 33 -6.62 0.68 10.70
C VAL A 33 -6.46 1.89 11.62
N GLY A 34 -6.54 1.65 12.93
CA GLY A 34 -6.13 2.63 13.93
C GLY A 34 -4.62 2.58 14.22
N ASP A 35 -4.18 3.34 15.21
CA ASP A 35 -2.79 3.30 15.68
C ASP A 35 -2.45 2.01 16.45
N GLN A 36 -3.48 1.26 16.81
CA GLN A 36 -3.39 -0.07 17.41
C GLN A 36 -4.44 -0.96 16.76
N PHE A 37 -4.04 -2.16 16.36
CA PHE A 37 -4.94 -3.13 15.73
C PHE A 37 -4.47 -4.55 15.97
N THR A 38 -5.36 -5.50 15.70
CA THR A 38 -5.09 -6.93 15.80
C THR A 38 -5.58 -7.67 14.57
N PHE A 39 -4.93 -8.76 14.23
CA PHE A 39 -5.35 -9.71 13.21
C PHE A 39 -4.86 -11.10 13.57
N LYS A 40 -5.37 -12.12 12.88
CA LYS A 40 -4.97 -13.50 13.13
C LYS A 40 -4.20 -14.05 11.95
N VAL A 41 -3.25 -14.90 12.28
CA VAL A 41 -2.51 -15.71 11.32
C VAL A 41 -2.51 -17.16 11.77
N THR A 42 -2.50 -18.09 10.82
CA THR A 42 -2.49 -19.51 11.10
C THR A 42 -1.25 -20.15 10.50
N VAL A 43 -0.44 -20.77 11.33
CA VAL A 43 0.70 -21.59 10.91
C VAL A 43 0.22 -23.02 10.74
N HIS A 44 0.56 -23.60 9.60
CA HIS A 44 0.22 -24.99 9.24
C HIS A 44 1.48 -25.83 9.19
N ASN A 45 1.45 -26.96 9.85
CA ASN A 45 2.53 -27.94 9.85
C ASN A 45 2.07 -29.22 9.13
N ILE A 46 2.71 -29.51 8.02
CA ILE A 46 2.42 -30.72 7.22
C ILE A 46 3.44 -31.85 7.46
N SER A 47 4.39 -31.65 8.38
CA SER A 47 5.38 -32.67 8.71
C SER A 47 4.87 -33.69 9.75
N ASP A 48 5.58 -34.78 9.88
CA ASP A 48 5.34 -35.84 10.85
C ASP A 48 5.84 -35.49 12.27
N THR A 49 6.41 -34.30 12.46
CA THR A 49 7.01 -33.88 13.74
C THR A 49 6.42 -32.56 14.22
N ASP A 50 6.36 -32.39 15.54
CA ASP A 50 6.02 -31.11 16.13
C ASP A 50 7.07 -30.05 15.80
N ARG A 51 6.65 -28.84 15.49
CA ARG A 51 7.54 -27.71 15.19
C ARG A 51 7.31 -26.58 16.20
N THR A 52 8.38 -26.17 16.86
CA THR A 52 8.37 -25.01 17.74
C THR A 52 9.08 -23.85 17.07
N LEU A 53 8.41 -22.71 17.01
CA LEU A 53 8.84 -21.52 16.28
C LEU A 53 8.73 -20.31 17.18
N LYS A 54 9.66 -19.39 17.06
CA LYS A 54 9.58 -18.07 17.68
C LYS A 54 8.92 -17.12 16.68
N MET A 55 7.91 -16.38 17.13
CA MET A 55 7.23 -15.40 16.28
C MET A 55 7.85 -14.02 16.46
N VAL A 56 8.24 -13.39 15.36
CA VAL A 56 8.79 -12.03 15.31
C VAL A 56 7.91 -11.18 14.41
N VAL A 57 7.43 -10.06 14.93
CA VAL A 57 6.59 -9.12 14.18
C VAL A 57 7.31 -7.79 14.05
N ASN A 58 7.62 -7.39 12.82
CA ASN A 58 8.11 -6.06 12.54
C ASN A 58 7.02 -5.20 11.90
N THR A 59 6.96 -3.95 12.33
CA THR A 59 6.04 -2.95 11.76
C THR A 59 6.85 -1.81 11.19
N ASN A 60 6.55 -1.47 9.96
CA ASN A 60 7.20 -0.42 9.19
C ASN A 60 6.17 0.58 8.67
N THR A 61 6.66 1.70 8.19
CA THR A 61 5.92 2.70 7.42
C THR A 61 6.87 3.32 6.39
N ASP A 62 6.36 4.19 5.54
CA ASP A 62 7.21 4.98 4.65
C ASP A 62 8.11 5.95 5.45
N GLU A 63 9.31 6.17 4.95
CA GLU A 63 10.20 7.18 5.50
C GLU A 63 10.00 8.52 4.78
N VAL A 64 9.84 9.58 5.56
CA VAL A 64 9.75 10.95 5.07
C VAL A 64 10.96 11.73 5.56
N GLN A 65 11.76 12.27 4.63
CA GLN A 65 12.88 13.16 4.89
C GLN A 65 12.66 14.47 4.16
N ASP A 66 12.79 15.59 4.87
CA ASP A 66 12.60 16.94 4.32
C ASP A 66 11.28 17.11 3.56
N GLY A 67 10.20 16.52 4.07
CA GLY A 67 8.88 16.55 3.46
C GLY A 67 8.68 15.65 2.24
N LYS A 68 9.67 14.84 1.88
CA LYS A 68 9.62 13.94 0.71
C LYS A 68 9.68 12.48 1.14
N PHE A 69 8.90 11.65 0.47
CA PHE A 69 8.97 10.20 0.65
C PHE A 69 10.28 9.66 0.07
N THR A 70 10.92 8.79 0.83
CA THR A 70 12.10 8.06 0.36
C THR A 70 11.72 6.63 -0.04
N LEU A 71 12.61 5.96 -0.77
CA LEU A 71 12.41 4.55 -1.12
C LEU A 71 12.75 3.57 0.02
N ARG A 72 13.10 4.08 1.20
CA ARG A 72 13.46 3.26 2.36
C ARG A 72 12.26 3.11 3.29
N PRO A 73 11.96 1.89 3.76
CA PRO A 73 10.98 1.72 4.82
C PRO A 73 11.57 2.19 6.16
N ARG A 74 10.78 2.88 6.94
CA ARG A 74 11.10 3.22 8.32
C ARG A 74 10.60 2.12 9.24
N LYS A 75 11.50 1.42 9.91
CA LYS A 75 11.11 0.46 10.94
C LYS A 75 10.61 1.21 12.19
N LEU A 76 9.39 0.92 12.59
CA LEU A 76 8.76 1.48 13.79
C LEU A 76 8.99 0.58 15.00
N THR A 77 8.65 -0.69 14.87
CA THR A 77 8.77 -1.68 15.93
C THR A 77 9.27 -3.01 15.41
N GLU A 78 9.89 -3.76 16.31
CA GLU A 78 10.10 -5.20 16.15
C GLU A 78 9.81 -5.84 17.51
N THR A 79 8.90 -6.79 17.52
CA THR A 79 8.44 -7.44 18.74
C THR A 79 8.63 -8.94 18.61
N VAL A 80 9.32 -9.50 19.59
CA VAL A 80 9.47 -10.95 19.71
C VAL A 80 8.35 -11.46 20.62
N TRP A 81 7.62 -12.45 20.15
CA TRP A 81 6.52 -13.07 20.84
C TRP A 81 6.95 -14.42 21.43
N PRO A 82 6.19 -14.95 22.41
CA PRO A 82 6.40 -16.30 22.89
C PRO A 82 6.44 -17.34 21.78
N GLU A 83 7.15 -18.43 22.02
CA GLU A 83 7.22 -19.54 21.10
C GLU A 83 5.85 -20.16 20.84
N VAL A 84 5.67 -20.61 19.61
CA VAL A 84 4.45 -21.27 19.13
C VAL A 84 4.82 -22.69 18.72
N THR A 85 4.20 -23.67 19.36
CA THR A 85 4.35 -25.08 18.99
C THR A 85 3.17 -25.51 18.11
N VAL A 86 3.48 -25.94 16.89
CA VAL A 86 2.51 -26.47 15.94
C VAL A 86 2.71 -27.99 15.84
N LYS A 87 1.71 -28.75 16.27
CA LYS A 87 1.75 -30.20 16.25
C LYS A 87 1.86 -30.76 14.84
N ALA A 88 2.42 -31.96 14.71
CA ALA A 88 2.46 -32.72 13.46
C ALA A 88 1.06 -32.76 12.82
N HIS A 89 0.98 -32.55 11.50
CA HIS A 89 -0.26 -32.55 10.71
C HIS A 89 -1.37 -31.67 11.26
N SER A 90 -1.00 -30.52 11.87
CA SER A 90 -1.94 -29.63 12.54
C SER A 90 -1.68 -28.17 12.20
N SER A 91 -2.53 -27.31 12.74
CA SER A 91 -2.42 -25.87 12.55
C SER A 91 -2.60 -25.13 13.87
N GLN A 92 -1.89 -24.01 14.03
CA GLN A 92 -2.00 -23.16 15.19
C GLN A 92 -2.30 -21.72 14.76
N THR A 93 -3.42 -21.18 15.23
CA THR A 93 -3.78 -19.78 15.02
C THR A 93 -3.26 -18.93 16.17
N VAL A 94 -2.61 -17.82 15.81
CA VAL A 94 -2.12 -16.82 16.77
C VAL A 94 -2.70 -15.45 16.44
N THR A 95 -2.93 -14.65 17.48
CA THR A 95 -3.38 -13.26 17.31
C THR A 95 -2.18 -12.34 17.38
N VAL A 96 -1.98 -11.59 16.31
CA VAL A 96 -0.94 -10.57 16.21
C VAL A 96 -1.52 -9.24 16.68
N LYS A 97 -0.78 -8.52 17.51
CA LYS A 97 -1.13 -7.17 17.95
C LYS A 97 -0.05 -6.20 17.50
N VAL A 98 -0.46 -5.17 16.79
CA VAL A 98 0.39 -4.04 16.38
C VAL A 98 0.03 -2.82 17.22
N ASP A 99 1.04 -2.13 17.73
CA ASP A 99 0.88 -0.90 18.50
C ASP A 99 1.88 0.16 18.04
N ALA A 100 1.39 1.10 17.25
CA ALA A 100 2.16 2.21 16.69
C ALA A 100 1.83 3.56 17.36
N ARG A 101 1.03 3.58 18.45
CA ARG A 101 0.54 4.81 19.11
C ARG A 101 1.65 5.78 19.48
N LYS A 102 2.81 5.30 19.90
CA LYS A 102 3.96 6.16 20.26
C LYS A 102 4.51 6.97 19.10
N PHE A 103 4.18 6.61 17.87
CA PHE A 103 4.62 7.30 16.65
C PHE A 103 3.52 8.15 16.01
N ALA A 104 2.27 8.01 16.46
CA ALA A 104 1.08 8.55 15.80
C ALA A 104 1.16 10.06 15.56
N ASP A 105 1.54 10.84 16.55
CA ASP A 105 1.65 12.30 16.44
C ASP A 105 2.70 12.72 15.41
N GLN A 106 3.84 12.05 15.41
CA GLN A 106 4.92 12.35 14.46
C GLN A 106 4.50 11.98 13.04
N LEU A 107 3.97 10.76 12.86
CA LEU A 107 3.58 10.25 11.54
C LEU A 107 2.43 11.08 10.94
N SER A 108 1.43 11.45 11.73
CA SER A 108 0.33 12.28 11.26
C SER A 108 0.76 13.69 10.86
N LYS A 109 1.81 14.23 11.47
CA LYS A 109 2.40 15.52 11.04
C LYS A 109 3.20 15.38 9.75
N GLN A 110 3.93 14.29 9.59
CA GLN A 110 4.74 14.03 8.40
C GLN A 110 3.90 13.59 7.20
N MET A 111 2.81 12.86 7.46
CA MET A 111 1.91 12.25 6.46
C MET A 111 0.45 12.58 6.77
N PRO A 112 0.03 13.85 6.59
CA PRO A 112 -1.31 14.32 7.01
C PRO A 112 -2.46 13.65 6.26
N ASN A 113 -2.18 13.07 5.10
CA ASN A 113 -3.17 12.34 4.29
C ASN A 113 -3.33 10.87 4.71
N GLY A 114 -2.62 10.45 5.75
CA GLY A 114 -2.57 9.07 6.19
C GLY A 114 -1.28 8.36 5.76
N TYR A 115 -1.07 7.18 6.30
CA TYR A 115 0.14 6.39 6.07
C TYR A 115 -0.13 4.90 6.20
N PHE A 116 0.68 4.10 5.53
CA PHE A 116 0.63 2.65 5.68
C PHE A 116 1.35 2.21 6.95
N LEU A 117 0.71 1.28 7.66
CA LEU A 117 1.33 0.45 8.69
C LEU A 117 1.41 -0.96 8.13
N GLU A 118 2.61 -1.41 7.86
CA GLU A 118 2.87 -2.66 7.17
C GLU A 118 4.01 -3.42 7.82
N GLY A 119 4.20 -4.66 7.46
CA GLY A 119 5.31 -5.43 7.98
C GLY A 119 5.20 -6.91 7.68
N PHE A 120 5.94 -7.66 8.48
CA PHE A 120 5.96 -9.11 8.37
C PHE A 120 5.71 -9.75 9.73
N VAL A 121 4.95 -10.82 9.72
CA VAL A 121 4.92 -11.82 10.78
C VAL A 121 5.87 -12.93 10.34
N ARG A 122 6.99 -13.07 11.03
CA ARG A 122 8.02 -14.06 10.73
C ARG A 122 8.00 -15.13 11.79
N PHE A 123 8.03 -16.36 11.36
CA PHE A 123 8.24 -17.51 12.23
C PHE A 123 9.65 -18.01 12.01
N VAL A 124 10.46 -17.94 13.04
CA VAL A 124 11.90 -18.21 12.99
C VAL A 124 12.23 -19.44 13.82
N ASP A 125 13.28 -20.14 13.45
CA ASP A 125 13.80 -21.25 14.24
C ASP A 125 14.40 -20.71 15.55
N PRO A 126 14.00 -21.21 16.71
CA PRO A 126 14.57 -20.77 17.99
C PRO A 126 16.07 -21.02 18.15
N ALA A 127 16.62 -21.96 17.39
CA ALA A 127 18.01 -22.38 17.51
C ALA A 127 18.99 -21.43 16.80
N ASP A 128 18.59 -20.86 15.66
CA ASP A 128 19.49 -20.05 14.81
C ASP A 128 18.91 -18.70 14.39
N ASP A 129 17.68 -18.40 14.81
CA ASP A 129 16.90 -17.19 14.41
C ASP A 129 16.67 -17.09 12.89
N GLY A 130 16.84 -18.20 12.14
CA GLY A 130 16.57 -18.26 10.71
C GLY A 130 15.07 -18.18 10.41
N ASP A 131 14.68 -17.37 9.43
CA ASP A 131 13.29 -17.28 8.97
C ASP A 131 12.87 -18.61 8.31
N VAL A 132 11.86 -19.26 8.88
CA VAL A 132 11.29 -20.49 8.32
C VAL A 132 10.16 -20.16 7.37
N VAL A 133 9.18 -19.40 7.83
CA VAL A 133 8.06 -18.90 7.02
C VAL A 133 7.66 -17.50 7.49
N SER A 134 7.17 -16.70 6.55
CA SER A 134 6.73 -15.34 6.83
C SER A 134 5.45 -14.99 6.09
N LEU A 135 4.72 -14.00 6.62
CA LEU A 135 3.50 -13.47 6.04
C LEU A 135 3.54 -11.95 6.12
N ALA A 136 3.26 -11.28 4.99
CA ALA A 136 3.16 -9.84 4.94
C ALA A 136 1.77 -9.36 5.41
N PHE A 137 1.74 -8.23 6.12
CA PHE A 137 0.50 -7.53 6.44
C PHE A 137 0.59 -6.05 6.06
N MET A 138 -0.56 -5.45 5.76
CA MET A 138 -0.67 -4.03 5.45
C MET A 138 -2.03 -3.49 5.87
N GLY A 139 -2.03 -2.32 6.50
CA GLY A 139 -3.20 -1.51 6.79
C GLY A 139 -2.92 -0.03 6.54
N PHE A 140 -3.95 0.74 6.24
CA PHE A 140 -3.86 2.18 6.04
C PHE A 140 -4.38 2.92 7.27
N ARG A 141 -3.53 3.74 7.87
CA ARG A 141 -3.90 4.61 8.97
C ARG A 141 -4.37 5.95 8.43
N GLY A 142 -5.67 6.12 8.34
CA GLY A 142 -6.34 7.28 7.76
C GLY A 142 -7.67 6.87 7.14
N GLU A 143 -8.31 7.80 6.44
CA GLU A 143 -9.54 7.55 5.69
C GLU A 143 -9.23 7.57 4.19
N PHE A 144 -8.91 6.41 3.66
CA PHE A 144 -8.52 6.28 2.25
C PHE A 144 -9.58 6.84 1.30
N GLN A 145 -10.85 6.69 1.64
CA GLN A 145 -11.97 7.20 0.83
C GLN A 145 -12.06 8.74 0.81
N ASN A 146 -11.42 9.42 1.74
CA ASN A 146 -11.39 10.88 1.79
C ASN A 146 -10.23 11.48 1.00
N LEU A 147 -9.33 10.64 0.47
CA LEU A 147 -8.25 11.12 -0.38
C LEU A 147 -8.81 11.56 -1.74
N PRO A 148 -8.32 12.68 -2.29
CA PRO A 148 -8.82 13.17 -3.57
C PRO A 148 -8.44 12.20 -4.69
N ALA A 149 -9.45 11.66 -5.38
CA ALA A 149 -9.23 10.87 -6.59
C ALA A 149 -8.76 11.74 -7.76
N VAL A 150 -9.19 13.00 -7.77
CA VAL A 150 -8.82 14.01 -8.77
C VAL A 150 -8.54 15.31 -8.03
N GLU A 151 -7.42 15.94 -8.31
CA GLU A 151 -7.08 17.22 -7.73
C GLU A 151 -7.57 18.40 -8.59
N LYS A 152 -7.44 19.61 -8.06
CA LYS A 152 -7.74 20.83 -8.80
C LYS A 152 -6.83 20.96 -10.03
N PRO A 153 -7.33 21.56 -11.13
CA PRO A 153 -6.49 21.90 -12.25
C PRO A 153 -5.29 22.75 -11.86
N ILE A 154 -4.15 22.49 -12.50
CA ILE A 154 -2.88 23.16 -12.15
C ILE A 154 -2.96 24.68 -12.15
N TYR A 155 -3.68 25.27 -13.08
CA TYR A 155 -3.85 26.74 -13.12
C TYR A 155 -4.64 27.26 -11.92
N ASN A 156 -5.52 26.48 -11.31
CA ASN A 156 -6.18 26.85 -10.07
C ASN A 156 -5.20 26.79 -8.91
N LEU A 157 -4.37 25.76 -8.82
CA LEU A 157 -3.33 25.61 -7.83
C LEU A 157 -2.32 26.75 -7.90
N VAL A 158 -1.85 27.09 -9.11
CA VAL A 158 -0.94 28.21 -9.36
C VAL A 158 -1.57 29.53 -8.89
N ARG A 159 -2.84 29.78 -9.25
CA ARG A 159 -3.55 30.99 -8.86
C ARG A 159 -3.74 31.11 -7.36
N GLU A 160 -3.94 29.99 -6.67
CA GLU A 160 -4.08 29.91 -5.22
C GLU A 160 -2.73 29.92 -4.49
N GLY A 161 -1.61 29.75 -5.20
CA GLY A 161 -0.26 29.60 -4.63
C GLY A 161 -0.12 28.37 -3.75
N LYS A 162 -0.86 27.29 -4.06
CA LYS A 162 -0.92 26.07 -3.27
C LYS A 162 -0.47 24.85 -4.08
N ASP A 163 0.14 23.91 -3.40
CA ASP A 163 0.42 22.61 -3.96
C ASP A 163 -0.86 21.77 -3.98
N GLY A 164 -0.96 20.89 -4.96
CA GLY A 164 -2.01 19.89 -5.02
C GLY A 164 -1.64 18.64 -4.23
N PHE A 165 -2.50 17.64 -4.29
CA PHE A 165 -2.22 16.33 -3.71
C PHE A 165 -1.17 15.57 -4.53
N TYR A 166 -1.26 15.66 -5.84
CA TYR A 166 -0.38 14.98 -6.79
C TYR A 166 0.62 15.92 -7.46
N THR A 167 0.40 17.23 -7.39
CA THR A 167 1.12 18.24 -8.15
C THR A 167 1.77 19.25 -7.22
N GLU A 168 3.08 19.36 -7.29
CA GLU A 168 3.85 20.43 -6.67
C GLU A 168 3.88 21.63 -7.63
N VAL A 169 3.56 22.81 -7.11
CA VAL A 169 3.51 24.06 -7.89
C VAL A 169 4.82 24.81 -7.73
N ASP A 170 5.51 25.08 -8.83
CA ASP A 170 6.67 25.98 -8.83
C ASP A 170 6.18 27.42 -8.60
N LYS A 171 6.41 27.93 -7.40
CA LYS A 171 5.98 29.26 -6.98
C LYS A 171 6.95 30.35 -7.43
N GLU A 172 8.20 29.97 -7.72
CA GLU A 172 9.23 30.90 -8.17
C GLU A 172 9.14 31.13 -9.67
N ASN A 173 8.72 30.11 -10.43
CA ASN A 173 8.57 30.19 -11.87
C ASN A 173 7.20 29.64 -12.33
N PRO A 174 6.11 30.37 -12.10
CA PRO A 174 4.75 29.88 -12.37
C PRO A 174 4.49 29.43 -13.82
N ALA A 175 5.22 29.96 -14.77
CA ALA A 175 5.08 29.60 -16.19
C ALA A 175 5.44 28.13 -16.47
N VAL A 176 6.33 27.54 -15.68
CA VAL A 176 6.75 26.13 -15.82
C VAL A 176 5.60 25.17 -15.47
N ASN A 177 4.70 25.55 -14.59
CA ASN A 177 3.60 24.72 -14.17
C ASN A 177 2.66 24.34 -15.33
N TYR A 178 2.51 25.23 -16.30
CA TYR A 178 1.63 25.02 -17.45
C TYR A 178 2.21 24.07 -18.50
N SER A 179 3.53 23.95 -18.56
CA SER A 179 4.19 22.98 -19.44
C SER A 179 4.07 21.54 -18.91
N ASN A 180 3.75 21.38 -17.62
CA ASN A 180 3.56 20.09 -16.96
C ASN A 180 2.09 19.64 -16.92
N ASP A 181 1.20 20.32 -17.62
CA ASP A 181 -0.23 19.99 -17.68
C ASP A 181 -0.49 18.53 -18.08
N ALA A 182 0.38 17.96 -18.91
CA ALA A 182 0.35 16.55 -19.24
C ALA A 182 0.53 15.65 -18.01
N THR A 183 1.16 16.16 -16.95
CA THR A 183 1.41 15.40 -15.72
C THR A 183 0.16 15.28 -14.87
N TYR A 184 -0.67 16.30 -14.87
CA TYR A 184 -1.94 16.28 -14.17
C TYR A 184 -2.90 15.22 -14.76
N LEU A 185 -2.97 15.14 -16.08
CA LEU A 185 -3.71 14.08 -16.76
C LEU A 185 -3.05 12.71 -16.60
N ALA A 186 -1.77 12.66 -16.20
CA ALA A 186 -1.05 11.41 -16.03
C ALA A 186 -1.58 10.57 -14.86
N THR A 187 -2.18 11.16 -13.87
CA THR A 187 -2.84 10.43 -12.78
C THR A 187 -4.12 9.72 -13.22
N LEU A 188 -4.73 10.19 -14.30
CA LEU A 188 -5.86 9.55 -14.98
C LEU A 188 -5.39 8.65 -16.12
N GLN A 189 -4.09 8.56 -16.35
CA GLN A 189 -3.53 7.79 -17.45
C GLN A 189 -3.34 6.35 -17.05
N ASN A 190 -4.09 5.54 -17.74
CA ASN A 190 -3.78 4.16 -17.93
C ASN A 190 -3.35 3.99 -19.37
N ASP A 191 -2.09 3.78 -19.50
CA ASP A 191 -1.42 3.31 -20.64
C ASP A 191 -2.00 3.46 -21.98
N LEU A 192 -1.33 3.83 -22.90
CA LEU A 192 -1.22 3.30 -24.12
C LEU A 192 -0.32 3.87 -25.06
N LEU A 193 0.66 3.24 -25.51
CA LEU A 193 0.96 3.61 -26.86
C LEU A 193 1.73 2.58 -27.59
N VAL A 194 1.16 2.27 -28.70
CA VAL A 194 1.91 1.66 -29.77
C VAL A 194 2.21 2.75 -30.77
N SER A 195 3.42 3.23 -30.81
CA SER A 195 3.92 4.01 -31.92
C SER A 195 4.97 3.18 -32.62
N GLN A 196 4.80 2.96 -33.91
CA GLN A 196 5.76 2.23 -34.75
C GLN A 196 6.09 0.80 -34.30
N GLY A 197 5.08 0.06 -33.87
CA GLY A 197 5.26 -1.32 -33.42
C GLY A 197 5.96 -1.48 -32.07
N GLN A 198 6.32 -0.38 -31.42
CA GLN A 198 6.86 -0.36 -30.09
C GLN A 198 5.80 0.17 -29.12
N ARG A 199 5.57 -0.57 -28.05
CA ARG A 199 4.68 -0.11 -27.00
C ARG A 199 5.40 0.94 -26.17
N GLN A 200 5.07 2.17 -26.42
CA GLN A 200 5.40 3.25 -25.51
C GLN A 200 4.10 3.87 -25.10
N GLY A 201 3.79 3.83 -23.83
CA GLY A 201 2.83 4.52 -23.74
C GLY A 201 2.02 4.87 -22.61
N ARG A 202 1.10 5.67 -22.70
CA ARG A 202 0.19 6.19 -21.72
C ARG A 202 -1.21 5.86 -22.16
N ARG A 203 -2.03 5.26 -21.32
CA ARG A 203 -3.47 5.26 -21.54
C ARG A 203 -4.02 6.57 -21.04
N ILE A 204 -4.82 7.21 -21.85
CA ILE A 204 -5.69 8.30 -21.42
C ILE A 204 -7.07 7.70 -21.33
N THR A 205 -7.66 7.74 -20.13
CA THR A 205 -9.07 7.46 -20.01
C THR A 205 -9.82 8.70 -20.49
N VAL A 206 -10.50 8.58 -21.59
CA VAL A 206 -11.32 9.65 -22.14
C VAL A 206 -12.62 9.68 -21.33
N LEU A 207 -12.91 10.81 -20.70
CA LEU A 207 -14.20 11.04 -20.06
C LEU A 207 -15.25 11.35 -21.12
N GLY A 208 -16.42 10.78 -21.01
CA GLY A 208 -17.56 11.11 -21.87
C GLY A 208 -17.96 12.57 -21.70
N ILE A 209 -17.99 13.32 -22.78
CA ILE A 209 -18.40 14.72 -22.81
C ILE A 209 -19.62 14.84 -23.69
N GLU A 210 -20.61 15.60 -23.23
CA GLU A 210 -21.79 15.94 -23.99
C GLU A 210 -22.03 17.45 -23.97
N GLN A 211 -22.83 17.95 -24.89
CA GLN A 211 -23.30 19.33 -24.84
C GLN A 211 -24.65 19.38 -24.15
N ASN A 212 -24.76 20.26 -23.15
CA ASN A 212 -26.04 20.52 -22.51
C ASN A 212 -26.92 21.42 -23.39
N ALA A 213 -28.14 21.70 -22.94
CA ALA A 213 -29.12 22.52 -23.66
C ALA A 213 -28.63 23.97 -23.95
N GLU A 214 -27.62 24.44 -23.23
CA GLU A 214 -27.01 25.77 -23.40
C GLU A 214 -25.79 25.72 -24.31
N GLY A 215 -25.46 24.56 -24.90
CA GLY A 215 -24.31 24.39 -25.78
C GLY A 215 -22.97 24.31 -25.07
N LYS A 216 -22.95 24.18 -23.73
CA LYS A 216 -21.71 23.99 -22.95
C LYS A 216 -21.33 22.53 -22.87
N HIS A 217 -20.04 22.26 -22.99
CA HIS A 217 -19.50 20.93 -22.74
C HIS A 217 -19.59 20.59 -21.27
N VAL A 218 -20.24 19.48 -20.94
CA VAL A 218 -20.40 18.94 -19.59
C VAL A 218 -19.98 17.47 -19.60
N LEU A 219 -19.64 16.96 -18.42
CA LEU A 219 -19.34 15.54 -18.27
C LEU A 219 -20.60 14.71 -18.43
N GLN A 220 -20.53 13.67 -19.25
CA GLN A 220 -21.61 12.70 -19.39
C GLN A 220 -21.71 11.87 -18.12
N LEU A 221 -22.89 11.84 -17.50
CA LEU A 221 -23.14 11.10 -16.29
C LEU A 221 -24.04 9.88 -16.57
N ASP A 222 -23.88 8.83 -15.78
CA ASP A 222 -24.82 7.72 -15.75
C ASP A 222 -26.06 8.06 -14.89
N GLU A 223 -27.02 7.14 -14.84
CA GLU A 223 -28.26 7.30 -14.07
C GLU A 223 -28.03 7.47 -12.55
N LYS A 224 -26.84 7.16 -12.06
CA LYS A 224 -26.42 7.28 -10.66
C LYS A 224 -25.59 8.55 -10.40
N GLY A 225 -25.33 9.35 -11.43
CA GLY A 225 -24.52 10.56 -11.33
C GLY A 225 -23.01 10.33 -11.42
N ASN A 226 -22.55 9.13 -11.82
CA ASN A 226 -21.13 8.88 -12.03
C ASN A 226 -20.72 9.31 -13.43
N VAL A 227 -19.48 9.80 -13.55
CA VAL A 227 -18.90 10.20 -14.83
C VAL A 227 -18.72 8.96 -15.72
N ARG A 228 -19.25 9.02 -16.93
CA ARG A 228 -19.04 7.98 -17.94
C ARG A 228 -17.65 8.07 -18.53
N ILE A 229 -17.05 6.93 -18.71
CA ILE A 229 -15.82 6.75 -19.48
C ILE A 229 -16.26 6.49 -20.94
N ALA A 230 -15.70 7.27 -21.88
CA ALA A 230 -15.99 7.11 -23.30
C ALA A 230 -15.19 5.96 -23.92
#